data_7f5247257769d29b9c6c4f6f140c55c8
#
_entry.id   7f5247257769d29b9c6c4f6f140c55c8
#
_cell.length_a   1.000
_cell.length_b   1.000
_cell.length_c   1.000
_cell.angle_alpha   90.00
_cell.angle_beta   90.00
_cell.angle_gamma   90.00
#
_symmetry.space_group_name_H-M   'P 1'
#
loop_
_entity.id
_entity.type
_entity.pdbx_description
1 polymer ?
#
loop_
_entity_poly.entity_id
_entity_poly.type
_entity_poly.pdbx_seq_one_letter_code
_entity_poly.pdbx_strand_id
1 'polypeptide(L)'
;KTALGQIRQHFNLGEPEKVKPKASPESKWERVGMGGKAAAKPSGERQDLSWLIQPLAEGSKVWKWLVEERDISTETLSLYRVGQYTRKDKDTGAEQHFAVFPFYNRANELELVKCRDIENKANMFTRSVVKDAKPMLLWGQQAIFAEETIPNDLCITEGEIDALTLADLGFHAVSVPYGAKFSKNAGDPIHADNPNNGWLEHDTEWLDSVGKIYLALDADESGRLATAAILPRLGAEKCMQVDFPATYKDANGCALAGVDVYPLFKNARNADPADLRRPSDFEQEIWEEFYPVDGIIPGDETPWKLPFRFRPGEVSVWQGYSGDGKTVCMGHCAVNFALQCKKTCIASFEMKPRKTFKNMMRQLTGTAKPTRKFFEKALSWMDQWFFVFNRVGGATISETLALFEYVAKKYGVQHFFIDSLMRIDDVTEDEVETAKKLMNWLQAFAKRFDVHVHLVCHSRKPDSRHPASKNPPMKHSVSGSKAITDNADNVVCVWRNREKSEAIDEARNKNDGEELARWENEHDARFLIQKCREDGSQEGSKYLFFDYGADGSWQYREYANDPKGVCLLPGA
;
A
#
# COMPACT_ATOMS: atom_id res chain seq x y z
N LYS A 1 53.02 -4.79 5.78
CA LYS A 1 51.69 -4.48 6.34
C LYS A 1 50.70 -4.60 5.17
N THR A 2 49.82 -5.58 5.21
CA THR A 2 48.81 -5.83 4.17
C THR A 2 47.82 -4.68 4.08
N ALA A 3 47.25 -4.41 2.91
CA ALA A 3 46.22 -3.39 2.69
C ALA A 3 45.10 -3.48 3.72
N LEU A 4 44.69 -4.71 4.10
CA LEU A 4 43.74 -4.97 5.20
C LEU A 4 44.16 -4.32 6.55
N GLY A 5 45.43 -4.32 6.87
CA GLY A 5 45.94 -3.70 8.10
C GLY A 5 45.85 -2.17 8.08
N GLN A 6 46.00 -1.57 6.92
CA GLN A 6 45.88 -0.10 6.74
C GLN A 6 44.43 0.33 6.80
N ILE A 7 43.50 -0.45 6.21
CA ILE A 7 42.05 -0.22 6.23
C ILE A 7 41.52 -0.31 7.67
N ARG A 8 41.87 -1.36 8.41
CA ARG A 8 41.50 -1.52 9.83
C ARG A 8 41.97 -0.33 10.69
N GLN A 9 43.15 0.20 10.41
CA GLN A 9 43.70 1.33 11.13
C GLN A 9 42.99 2.67 10.78
N HIS A 10 42.57 2.81 9.52
CA HIS A 10 41.86 4.00 9.05
C HIS A 10 40.41 4.08 9.56
N PHE A 11 39.73 2.95 9.71
CA PHE A 11 38.34 2.89 10.17
C PHE A 11 38.17 2.63 11.67
N ASN A 12 39.29 2.57 12.42
CA ASN A 12 39.26 2.26 13.86
C ASN A 12 38.52 0.94 14.18
N LEU A 13 38.56 -0.03 13.23
CA LEU A 13 37.98 -1.35 13.39
C LEU A 13 38.86 -2.14 14.35
N GLY A 14 38.37 -2.44 15.54
CA GLY A 14 39.03 -3.25 16.53
C GLY A 14 39.42 -4.63 15.96
N GLU A 15 40.45 -5.26 16.60
CA GLU A 15 40.74 -6.66 16.26
C GLU A 15 39.49 -7.51 16.47
N PRO A 16 39.23 -8.52 15.58
CA PRO A 16 38.07 -9.36 15.71
C PRO A 16 38.11 -10.09 17.05
N GLU A 17 37.13 -9.80 17.92
CA GLU A 17 36.92 -10.58 19.12
C GLU A 17 36.64 -12.02 18.71
N LYS A 18 37.40 -12.97 19.24
CA LYS A 18 37.16 -14.40 19.08
C LYS A 18 35.87 -14.74 19.82
N VAL A 19 34.74 -14.58 19.14
CA VAL A 19 33.43 -14.95 19.68
C VAL A 19 33.34 -16.46 19.69
N LYS A 20 33.46 -17.06 20.87
CA LYS A 20 33.03 -18.45 21.07
C LYS A 20 31.52 -18.50 20.79
N PRO A 21 31.00 -19.48 20.03
CA PRO A 21 29.57 -19.60 19.78
C PRO A 21 28.83 -19.69 21.11
N LYS A 22 28.08 -18.66 21.47
CA LYS A 22 27.09 -18.72 22.55
C LYS A 22 25.95 -19.60 22.06
N ALA A 23 25.66 -20.67 22.85
CA ALA A 23 24.42 -21.41 22.67
C ALA A 23 23.26 -20.41 22.66
N SER A 24 22.48 -20.42 21.58
CA SER A 24 21.31 -19.57 21.40
C SER A 24 20.33 -19.77 22.57
N PRO A 25 19.78 -18.71 23.17
CA PRO A 25 18.59 -18.87 23.98
C PRO A 25 17.47 -19.38 23.05
N GLU A 26 16.80 -20.45 23.43
CA GLU A 26 15.58 -20.89 22.76
C GLU A 26 14.59 -19.70 22.71
N SER A 27 14.52 -19.03 21.56
CA SER A 27 13.51 -18.01 21.32
C SER A 27 12.18 -18.73 21.15
N LYS A 28 11.30 -18.58 22.14
CA LYS A 28 9.87 -18.93 22.09
C LYS A 28 9.12 -17.98 21.14
N TRP A 29 9.46 -18.04 19.87
CA TRP A 29 8.59 -17.59 18.79
C TRP A 29 8.18 -18.85 18.04
N GLU A 30 6.96 -19.32 18.30
CA GLU A 30 6.31 -20.31 17.47
C GLU A 30 6.28 -19.76 16.03
N ARG A 31 7.18 -20.27 15.18
CA ARG A 31 7.11 -20.07 13.74
C ARG A 31 5.79 -20.65 13.27
N VAL A 32 4.90 -19.80 12.86
CA VAL A 32 3.68 -20.18 12.16
C VAL A 32 4.10 -21.06 10.98
N GLY A 33 3.83 -22.33 11.10
CA GLY A 33 3.79 -23.43 10.19
C GLY A 33 4.46 -23.27 8.82
N MET A 34 5.79 -23.42 8.76
CA MET A 34 6.44 -23.95 7.57
C MET A 34 7.49 -24.96 8.04
N GLY A 35 7.07 -26.20 8.12
CA GLY A 35 7.97 -27.34 8.25
C GLY A 35 8.81 -27.47 6.98
N GLY A 36 9.86 -26.67 6.87
CA GLY A 36 10.91 -26.85 5.89
C GLY A 36 11.66 -28.13 6.24
N LYS A 37 11.37 -29.23 5.56
CA LYS A 37 12.29 -30.38 5.50
C LYS A 37 13.62 -29.81 4.99
N ALA A 38 14.71 -30.06 5.74
CA ALA A 38 16.06 -29.84 5.22
C ALA A 38 16.12 -30.37 3.78
N ALA A 39 16.52 -29.52 2.84
CA ALA A 39 16.54 -29.89 1.43
C ALA A 39 17.32 -31.17 1.27
N ALA A 40 16.67 -32.21 0.79
CA ALA A 40 17.34 -33.49 0.52
C ALA A 40 18.49 -33.19 -0.44
N LYS A 41 19.70 -33.71 -0.14
CA LYS A 41 20.84 -33.64 -1.08
C LYS A 41 20.36 -34.12 -2.45
N PRO A 42 20.53 -33.31 -3.52
CA PRO A 42 20.06 -33.71 -4.84
C PRO A 42 20.70 -35.03 -5.21
N SER A 43 19.87 -36.03 -5.45
CA SER A 43 20.31 -37.38 -5.92
C SER A 43 20.36 -37.31 -7.43
N GLY A 44 21.55 -37.22 -7.98
CA GLY A 44 21.78 -37.20 -9.43
C GLY A 44 23.21 -37.59 -9.77
N GLU A 45 23.46 -37.89 -11.04
CA GLU A 45 24.79 -38.15 -11.57
C GLU A 45 25.64 -36.88 -11.44
N ARG A 46 26.81 -37.01 -10.75
CA ARG A 46 27.77 -35.90 -10.64
C ARG A 46 28.64 -35.85 -11.88
N GLN A 47 28.75 -34.69 -12.48
CA GLN A 47 29.61 -34.43 -13.64
C GLN A 47 30.83 -33.59 -13.25
N ASP A 48 31.96 -33.87 -13.91
CA ASP A 48 33.14 -33.03 -13.78
C ASP A 48 32.98 -31.77 -14.63
N LEU A 49 33.09 -30.61 -13.97
CA LEU A 49 33.02 -29.29 -14.61
C LEU A 49 34.36 -28.55 -14.61
N SER A 50 35.48 -29.22 -14.22
CA SER A 50 36.80 -28.59 -14.17
C SER A 50 37.25 -28.04 -15.53
N TRP A 51 36.80 -28.67 -16.62
CA TRP A 51 37.09 -28.20 -18.00
C TRP A 51 36.53 -26.83 -18.35
N LEU A 52 35.51 -26.34 -17.62
CA LEU A 52 34.97 -25.00 -17.76
C LEU A 52 35.80 -23.94 -17.00
N ILE A 53 36.54 -24.37 -15.98
CA ILE A 53 37.27 -23.46 -15.08
C ILE A 53 38.76 -23.46 -15.50
N GLN A 54 39.03 -22.85 -16.65
CA GLN A 54 40.40 -22.67 -17.09
C GLN A 54 41.06 -21.52 -16.32
N PRO A 55 42.35 -21.64 -15.96
CA PRO A 55 43.07 -20.53 -15.31
C PRO A 55 42.98 -19.26 -16.12
N LEU A 56 42.78 -18.12 -15.44
CA LEU A 56 42.76 -16.82 -16.06
C LEU A 56 44.15 -16.45 -16.54
N ALA A 57 44.37 -16.48 -17.86
CA ALA A 57 45.66 -16.16 -18.45
C ALA A 57 45.87 -14.65 -18.56
N GLU A 58 46.98 -14.14 -18.06
CA GLU A 58 47.38 -12.75 -18.22
C GLU A 58 47.40 -12.32 -19.68
N GLY A 59 46.80 -11.16 -19.98
CA GLY A 59 46.70 -10.63 -21.33
C GLY A 59 45.61 -11.27 -22.21
N SER A 60 44.88 -12.30 -21.72
CA SER A 60 43.71 -12.83 -22.43
C SER A 60 42.59 -11.81 -22.51
N LYS A 61 41.64 -11.98 -23.44
CA LYS A 61 40.46 -11.08 -23.53
C LYS A 61 39.68 -11.01 -22.24
N VAL A 62 39.48 -12.13 -21.54
CA VAL A 62 38.77 -12.20 -20.26
C VAL A 62 39.57 -11.48 -19.17
N TRP A 63 40.89 -11.65 -19.13
CA TRP A 63 41.76 -10.96 -18.19
C TRP A 63 41.69 -9.43 -18.40
N LYS A 64 41.82 -8.97 -19.66
CA LYS A 64 41.72 -7.53 -19.99
C LYS A 64 40.37 -6.97 -19.57
N TRP A 65 39.30 -7.69 -19.86
CA TRP A 65 37.97 -7.25 -19.47
C TRP A 65 37.81 -7.13 -17.94
N LEU A 66 38.35 -8.07 -17.14
CA LEU A 66 38.24 -8.03 -15.68
C LEU A 66 39.18 -6.99 -15.06
N VAL A 67 40.44 -6.93 -15.54
CA VAL A 67 41.48 -6.10 -14.94
C VAL A 67 41.49 -4.69 -15.51
N GLU A 68 41.46 -4.55 -16.84
CA GLU A 68 41.60 -3.23 -17.48
C GLU A 68 40.26 -2.48 -17.63
N GLU A 69 39.14 -3.21 -17.86
CA GLU A 69 37.86 -2.55 -18.08
C GLU A 69 36.98 -2.53 -16.81
N ARG A 70 37.11 -3.51 -15.90
CA ARG A 70 36.36 -3.59 -14.63
C ARG A 70 37.16 -3.16 -13.42
N ASP A 71 38.46 -2.90 -13.58
CA ASP A 71 39.38 -2.41 -12.55
C ASP A 71 39.43 -3.33 -11.32
N ILE A 72 39.54 -4.65 -11.55
CA ILE A 72 39.59 -5.66 -10.49
C ILE A 72 41.00 -6.25 -10.42
N SER A 73 41.60 -6.29 -9.22
CA SER A 73 42.96 -6.80 -9.04
C SER A 73 43.07 -8.31 -9.30
N THR A 74 44.27 -8.73 -9.74
CA THR A 74 44.57 -10.14 -9.96
C THR A 74 44.54 -10.95 -8.68
N GLU A 75 44.85 -10.33 -7.54
CA GLU A 75 44.78 -10.91 -6.20
C GLU A 75 43.33 -11.28 -5.83
N THR A 76 42.40 -10.36 -6.04
CA THR A 76 40.97 -10.60 -5.78
C THR A 76 40.41 -11.66 -6.73
N LEU A 77 40.75 -11.61 -8.02
CA LEU A 77 40.35 -12.65 -8.99
C LEU A 77 40.85 -14.03 -8.60
N SER A 78 42.08 -14.14 -8.09
CA SER A 78 42.67 -15.38 -7.59
C SER A 78 41.98 -15.87 -6.32
N LEU A 79 41.71 -14.98 -5.35
CA LEU A 79 41.02 -15.31 -4.10
C LEU A 79 39.61 -15.89 -4.37
N TYR A 80 38.88 -15.28 -5.31
CA TYR A 80 37.55 -15.74 -5.72
C TYR A 80 37.57 -16.86 -6.76
N ARG A 81 38.76 -17.31 -7.16
CA ARG A 81 38.97 -18.38 -8.14
C ARG A 81 38.27 -18.14 -9.47
N VAL A 82 38.24 -16.90 -9.92
CA VAL A 82 37.66 -16.54 -11.22
C VAL A 82 38.50 -17.16 -12.33
N GLY A 83 37.82 -17.84 -13.26
CA GLY A 83 38.45 -18.48 -14.41
C GLY A 83 38.01 -17.85 -15.74
N GLN A 84 38.48 -18.49 -16.81
CA GLN A 84 38.06 -18.18 -18.16
C GLN A 84 37.64 -19.42 -18.92
N TYR A 85 36.80 -19.25 -19.94
CA TYR A 85 36.43 -20.30 -20.88
C TYR A 85 36.23 -19.72 -22.26
N THR A 86 36.69 -20.41 -23.30
CA THR A 86 36.50 -20.01 -24.70
C THR A 86 35.84 -21.13 -25.47
N ARG A 87 34.83 -20.81 -26.26
CA ARG A 87 34.20 -21.73 -27.20
C ARG A 87 33.99 -21.11 -28.54
N LYS A 88 33.81 -21.89 -29.58
CA LYS A 88 33.35 -21.43 -30.89
C LYS A 88 31.84 -21.45 -30.94
N ASP A 89 31.25 -20.36 -31.37
CA ASP A 89 29.83 -20.28 -31.66
C ASP A 89 29.47 -21.27 -32.78
N LYS A 90 28.38 -21.99 -32.61
CA LYS A 90 28.01 -23.11 -33.52
C LYS A 90 27.50 -22.59 -34.86
N ASP A 91 26.89 -21.40 -34.90
CA ASP A 91 26.23 -20.87 -36.06
C ASP A 91 27.17 -19.95 -36.88
N THR A 92 27.97 -19.16 -36.18
CA THR A 92 28.84 -18.16 -36.78
C THR A 92 30.31 -18.59 -36.88
N GLY A 93 30.73 -19.61 -36.12
CA GLY A 93 32.12 -20.01 -36.00
C GLY A 93 33.01 -19.05 -35.19
N ALA A 94 32.47 -17.93 -34.72
CA ALA A 94 33.20 -16.92 -33.99
C ALA A 94 33.59 -17.43 -32.59
N GLU A 95 34.75 -16.99 -32.09
CA GLU A 95 35.17 -17.30 -30.73
C GLU A 95 34.38 -16.44 -29.72
N GLN A 96 33.77 -17.10 -28.74
CA GLN A 96 33.09 -16.49 -27.58
C GLN A 96 33.97 -16.66 -26.35
N HIS A 97 34.18 -15.58 -25.60
CA HIS A 97 35.03 -15.54 -24.43
C HIS A 97 34.19 -15.31 -23.17
N PHE A 98 34.32 -16.19 -22.19
CA PHE A 98 33.52 -16.18 -20.97
C PHE A 98 34.39 -15.96 -19.73
N ALA A 99 34.00 -15.03 -18.89
CA ALA A 99 34.41 -15.00 -17.50
C ALA A 99 33.66 -16.10 -16.75
N VAL A 100 34.38 -16.87 -15.94
CA VAL A 100 33.87 -18.06 -15.25
C VAL A 100 33.88 -17.84 -13.76
N PHE A 101 32.71 -17.99 -13.15
CA PHE A 101 32.46 -17.80 -11.72
C PHE A 101 32.07 -19.16 -11.11
N PRO A 102 33.00 -19.87 -10.46
CA PRO A 102 32.70 -21.15 -9.80
C PRO A 102 32.10 -20.90 -8.40
N PHE A 103 31.05 -21.64 -8.07
CA PHE A 103 30.39 -21.60 -6.78
C PHE A 103 30.82 -22.80 -5.94
N TYR A 104 31.46 -22.51 -4.83
CA TYR A 104 31.91 -23.50 -3.87
C TYR A 104 31.06 -23.43 -2.60
N ASN A 105 30.69 -24.59 -2.04
CA ASN A 105 30.04 -24.67 -0.75
C ASN A 105 31.04 -24.48 0.42
N ARG A 106 30.54 -24.49 1.66
CA ARG A 106 31.38 -24.34 2.88
C ARG A 106 32.43 -25.45 3.04
N ALA A 107 32.20 -26.61 2.48
CA ALA A 107 33.16 -27.70 2.45
C ALA A 107 34.22 -27.55 1.34
N ASN A 108 34.21 -26.42 0.63
CA ASN A 108 35.07 -26.13 -0.51
C ASN A 108 34.86 -27.08 -1.70
N GLU A 109 33.66 -27.64 -1.83
CA GLU A 109 33.27 -28.47 -2.96
C GLU A 109 32.57 -27.61 -4.01
N LEU A 110 32.90 -27.82 -5.29
CA LEU A 110 32.25 -27.18 -6.41
C LEU A 110 30.80 -27.66 -6.55
N GLU A 111 29.86 -26.76 -6.67
CA GLU A 111 28.42 -27.03 -6.82
C GLU A 111 27.87 -26.53 -8.15
N LEU A 112 28.33 -25.35 -8.61
CA LEU A 112 27.81 -24.66 -9.78
C LEU A 112 28.95 -23.90 -10.48
N VAL A 113 28.85 -23.77 -11.79
CA VAL A 113 29.72 -22.89 -12.60
C VAL A 113 28.82 -21.96 -13.41
N LYS A 114 29.03 -20.65 -13.28
CA LYS A 114 28.36 -19.61 -14.06
C LYS A 114 29.37 -19.03 -15.05
N CYS A 115 29.00 -19.02 -16.34
CA CYS A 115 29.82 -18.48 -17.41
C CYS A 115 29.12 -17.27 -18.00
N ARG A 116 29.79 -16.12 -18.03
CA ARG A 116 29.28 -14.86 -18.57
C ARG A 116 30.14 -14.45 -19.76
N ASP A 117 29.52 -14.29 -20.91
CA ASP A 117 30.17 -13.75 -22.09
C ASP A 117 30.56 -12.26 -21.85
N ILE A 118 31.83 -11.94 -22.13
CA ILE A 118 32.36 -10.59 -21.88
C ILE A 118 31.86 -9.55 -22.89
N GLU A 119 31.47 -9.99 -24.09
CA GLU A 119 30.99 -9.11 -25.17
C GLU A 119 29.45 -9.02 -25.20
N ASN A 120 28.76 -10.09 -24.78
CA ASN A 120 27.29 -10.16 -24.76
C ASN A 120 26.72 -10.64 -23.44
N LYS A 121 26.29 -9.71 -22.59
CA LYS A 121 25.70 -10.02 -21.27
C LYS A 121 24.50 -11.00 -21.34
N ALA A 122 23.75 -11.01 -22.44
CA ALA A 122 22.62 -11.92 -22.60
C ALA A 122 23.06 -13.38 -22.84
N ASN A 123 24.28 -13.61 -23.33
CA ASN A 123 24.86 -14.92 -23.53
C ASN A 123 25.56 -15.41 -22.25
N MET A 124 24.75 -15.83 -21.27
CA MET A 124 25.19 -16.35 -19.99
C MET A 124 24.56 -17.71 -19.78
N PHE A 125 25.35 -18.66 -19.26
CA PHE A 125 24.84 -19.98 -18.90
C PHE A 125 25.41 -20.48 -17.58
N THR A 126 24.70 -21.41 -16.97
CA THR A 126 25.13 -22.10 -15.74
C THR A 126 25.20 -23.61 -15.98
N ARG A 127 26.09 -24.26 -15.25
CA ARG A 127 26.18 -25.72 -15.17
C ARG A 127 26.34 -26.14 -13.72
N SER A 128 25.49 -27.04 -13.24
CA SER A 128 25.58 -27.62 -11.91
C SER A 128 26.34 -28.95 -11.92
N VAL A 129 27.09 -29.21 -10.86
CA VAL A 129 27.83 -30.47 -10.69
C VAL A 129 26.88 -31.66 -10.65
N VAL A 130 25.74 -31.55 -10.02
CA VAL A 130 24.67 -32.54 -10.11
C VAL A 130 23.78 -32.15 -11.29
N LYS A 131 23.67 -33.05 -12.27
CA LYS A 131 22.91 -32.84 -13.49
C LYS A 131 21.46 -32.46 -13.15
N ASP A 132 20.94 -31.45 -13.85
CA ASP A 132 19.58 -30.91 -13.69
C ASP A 132 19.24 -30.32 -12.30
N ALA A 133 20.21 -30.27 -11.37
CA ALA A 133 20.05 -29.58 -10.12
C ALA A 133 20.20 -28.07 -10.30
N LYS A 134 19.58 -27.29 -9.40
CA LYS A 134 19.72 -25.84 -9.32
C LYS A 134 20.26 -25.46 -7.93
N PRO A 135 21.60 -25.56 -7.71
CA PRO A 135 22.19 -25.21 -6.43
C PRO A 135 21.90 -23.76 -6.07
N MET A 136 21.47 -23.56 -4.84
CA MET A 136 21.07 -22.26 -4.29
C MET A 136 22.04 -21.89 -3.17
N LEU A 137 23.18 -21.31 -3.52
CA LEU A 137 24.18 -20.83 -2.56
C LEU A 137 24.75 -19.50 -3.05
N LEU A 138 25.20 -18.67 -2.12
CA LEU A 138 25.86 -17.40 -2.45
C LEU A 138 27.20 -17.67 -3.14
N TRP A 139 27.53 -16.86 -4.14
CA TRP A 139 28.84 -16.92 -4.79
C TRP A 139 29.88 -16.19 -3.94
N GLY A 140 31.09 -16.72 -3.91
CA GLY A 140 32.23 -16.10 -3.21
C GLY A 140 32.45 -16.62 -1.79
N GLN A 141 31.66 -17.59 -1.31
CA GLN A 141 31.80 -18.15 0.04
C GLN A 141 33.21 -18.67 0.34
N GLN A 142 33.87 -19.29 -0.65
CA GLN A 142 35.24 -19.82 -0.48
C GLN A 142 36.25 -18.70 -0.13
N ALA A 143 36.06 -17.48 -0.59
CA ALA A 143 36.89 -16.35 -0.22
C ALA A 143 36.65 -15.92 1.23
N ILE A 144 35.39 -15.95 1.67
CA ILE A 144 35.00 -15.60 3.04
C ILE A 144 35.55 -16.63 4.03
N PHE A 145 35.39 -17.93 3.74
CA PHE A 145 35.83 -19.01 4.64
C PHE A 145 37.34 -19.31 4.58
N ALA A 146 38.07 -18.67 3.66
CA ALA A 146 39.55 -18.80 3.62
C ALA A 146 40.22 -18.22 4.89
N GLU A 147 39.56 -17.33 5.64
CA GLU A 147 40.08 -16.72 6.85
C GLU A 147 39.77 -17.53 8.15
N GLU A 148 39.21 -18.71 8.08
CA GLU A 148 38.83 -19.60 9.22
C GLU A 148 37.84 -18.97 10.22
N THR A 149 37.46 -17.71 10.03
CA THR A 149 36.50 -16.98 10.88
C THR A 149 35.40 -16.37 10.04
N ILE A 150 34.15 -16.43 10.54
CA ILE A 150 33.03 -15.72 9.92
C ILE A 150 33.22 -14.21 10.18
N PRO A 151 33.17 -13.36 9.14
CA PRO A 151 33.33 -11.93 9.32
C PRO A 151 32.14 -11.34 10.09
N ASN A 152 32.39 -10.29 10.87
CA ASN A 152 31.31 -9.57 11.53
C ASN A 152 30.42 -8.83 10.54
N ASP A 153 31.00 -8.31 9.46
CA ASP A 153 30.35 -7.51 8.43
C ASP A 153 30.45 -8.21 7.07
N LEU A 154 29.31 -8.35 6.39
CA LEU A 154 29.20 -9.01 5.07
C LEU A 154 28.43 -8.13 4.10
N CYS A 155 28.92 -8.02 2.87
CA CYS A 155 28.22 -7.37 1.76
C CYS A 155 27.56 -8.42 0.87
N ILE A 156 26.28 -8.25 0.55
CA ILE A 156 25.56 -9.06 -0.42
C ILE A 156 25.22 -8.20 -1.62
N THR A 157 25.69 -8.60 -2.81
CA THR A 157 25.47 -7.88 -4.09
C THR A 157 24.57 -8.68 -5.03
N GLU A 158 24.05 -8.02 -6.07
CA GLU A 158 23.27 -8.68 -7.11
C GLU A 158 24.16 -9.43 -8.11
N GLY A 159 25.34 -8.91 -8.42
CA GLY A 159 26.26 -9.41 -9.43
C GLY A 159 27.63 -9.78 -8.89
N GLU A 160 28.29 -10.76 -9.56
CA GLU A 160 29.63 -11.24 -9.18
C GLU A 160 30.69 -10.14 -9.35
N ILE A 161 30.53 -9.26 -10.34
CA ILE A 161 31.47 -8.13 -10.58
C ILE A 161 31.41 -7.13 -9.42
N ASP A 162 30.23 -6.84 -8.90
CA ASP A 162 30.07 -5.95 -7.77
C ASP A 162 30.67 -6.51 -6.49
N ALA A 163 30.50 -7.83 -6.29
CA ALA A 163 31.14 -8.51 -5.16
C ALA A 163 32.67 -8.48 -5.27
N LEU A 164 33.22 -8.69 -6.46
CA LEU A 164 34.68 -8.57 -6.71
C LEU A 164 35.18 -7.15 -6.47
N THR A 165 34.45 -6.16 -6.96
CA THR A 165 34.79 -4.73 -6.74
C THR A 165 34.82 -4.38 -5.27
N LEU A 166 33.80 -4.79 -4.51
CA LEU A 166 33.78 -4.55 -3.06
C LEU A 166 34.87 -5.31 -2.33
N ALA A 167 35.15 -6.56 -2.77
CA ALA A 167 36.26 -7.34 -2.20
C ALA A 167 37.62 -6.69 -2.47
N ASP A 168 37.82 -6.14 -3.64
CA ASP A 168 39.04 -5.40 -4.00
C ASP A 168 39.23 -4.13 -3.16
N LEU A 169 38.13 -3.52 -2.73
CA LEU A 169 38.10 -2.41 -1.79
C LEU A 169 38.20 -2.84 -0.33
N GLY A 170 38.35 -4.14 -0.05
CA GLY A 170 38.57 -4.69 1.30
C GLY A 170 37.31 -5.07 2.07
N PHE A 171 36.15 -5.14 1.44
CA PHE A 171 34.92 -5.64 2.05
C PHE A 171 34.83 -7.17 1.91
N HIS A 172 34.22 -7.83 2.88
CA HIS A 172 33.80 -9.23 2.71
C HIS A 172 32.53 -9.24 1.86
N ALA A 173 32.60 -9.70 0.63
CA ALA A 173 31.51 -9.58 -0.31
C ALA A 173 31.15 -10.92 -0.96
N VAL A 174 29.87 -11.16 -1.13
CA VAL A 174 29.28 -12.31 -1.80
C VAL A 174 28.18 -11.84 -2.76
N SER A 175 27.83 -12.66 -3.75
CA SER A 175 26.79 -12.33 -4.71
C SER A 175 25.67 -13.36 -4.69
N VAL A 176 24.42 -12.93 -4.96
CA VAL A 176 23.30 -13.84 -5.14
C VAL A 176 23.47 -14.67 -6.43
N PRO A 177 23.03 -15.95 -6.45
CA PRO A 177 23.41 -16.88 -7.53
C PRO A 177 22.76 -16.55 -8.89
N TYR A 178 21.52 -16.09 -8.92
CA TYR A 178 20.75 -15.97 -10.17
C TYR A 178 20.22 -14.55 -10.41
N GLY A 179 20.75 -13.55 -9.71
CA GLY A 179 20.28 -12.17 -9.71
C GLY A 179 18.93 -12.00 -9.00
N ALA A 180 18.55 -10.76 -8.80
CA ALA A 180 17.32 -10.38 -8.10
C ALA A 180 16.13 -10.31 -9.08
N LYS A 181 15.70 -11.43 -9.66
CA LYS A 181 14.52 -11.47 -10.52
C LYS A 181 13.27 -11.66 -9.69
N PHE A 182 12.50 -10.59 -9.48
CA PHE A 182 11.20 -10.62 -8.83
C PHE A 182 10.07 -10.50 -9.86
N SER A 183 8.91 -11.12 -9.55
CA SER A 183 7.72 -11.02 -10.39
C SER A 183 7.27 -9.57 -10.50
N LYS A 184 7.01 -9.09 -11.73
CA LYS A 184 6.51 -7.74 -11.99
C LYS A 184 5.03 -7.54 -11.68
N ASN A 185 4.33 -8.55 -11.19
CA ASN A 185 2.91 -8.45 -10.87
C ASN A 185 2.76 -7.74 -9.51
N ALA A 186 2.41 -6.47 -9.55
CA ALA A 186 2.08 -5.63 -8.41
C ALA A 186 0.78 -6.08 -7.73
N GLY A 187 0.76 -7.25 -7.14
CA GLY A 187 -0.41 -7.85 -6.50
C GLY A 187 -0.12 -9.21 -5.91
N ASP A 188 0.95 -9.85 -6.37
CA ASP A 188 1.42 -11.04 -5.71
C ASP A 188 2.08 -10.64 -4.38
N PRO A 189 1.68 -11.23 -3.25
CA PRO A 189 2.47 -11.11 -2.04
C PRO A 189 3.91 -11.46 -2.43
N ILE A 190 4.88 -10.72 -1.92
CA ILE A 190 6.32 -10.96 -2.14
C ILE A 190 6.52 -12.41 -1.75
N HIS A 191 6.52 -13.31 -2.75
CA HIS A 191 6.45 -14.73 -2.48
C HIS A 191 7.73 -15.15 -1.77
N ALA A 192 7.58 -15.60 -0.54
CA ALA A 192 8.59 -16.36 0.19
C ALA A 192 9.14 -17.52 -0.65
N ASP A 193 8.37 -17.97 -1.64
CA ASP A 193 8.63 -19.12 -2.52
C ASP A 193 9.28 -18.77 -3.86
N ASN A 194 9.89 -17.57 -4.01
CA ASN A 194 10.69 -17.34 -5.22
C ASN A 194 11.86 -18.32 -5.25
N PRO A 195 11.90 -19.27 -6.20
CA PRO A 195 12.94 -20.30 -6.24
C PRO A 195 14.36 -19.73 -6.38
N ASN A 196 14.51 -18.47 -6.77
CA ASN A 196 15.82 -17.81 -6.86
C ASN A 196 16.36 -17.36 -5.49
N ASN A 197 15.55 -17.32 -4.45
CA ASN A 197 15.94 -16.94 -3.09
C ASN A 197 16.25 -18.14 -2.16
N GLY A 198 16.29 -19.36 -2.70
CA GLY A 198 16.62 -20.56 -1.93
C GLY A 198 18.01 -20.55 -1.27
N TRP A 199 18.89 -19.64 -1.67
CA TRP A 199 20.16 -19.41 -1.01
C TRP A 199 19.99 -18.90 0.44
N LEU A 200 18.90 -18.21 0.73
CA LEU A 200 18.58 -17.75 2.07
C LEU A 200 18.43 -18.91 3.04
N GLU A 201 17.72 -19.98 2.63
CA GLU A 201 17.56 -21.20 3.42
C GLU A 201 18.84 -22.05 3.43
N HIS A 202 19.53 -22.10 2.31
CA HIS A 202 20.75 -22.88 2.18
C HIS A 202 21.87 -22.33 3.07
N ASP A 203 22.01 -21.00 3.10
CA ASP A 203 23.12 -20.32 3.76
C ASP A 203 22.74 -19.74 5.15
N THR A 204 21.49 -19.96 5.64
CA THR A 204 20.98 -19.42 6.91
C THR A 204 21.93 -19.64 8.07
N GLU A 205 22.48 -20.86 8.23
CA GLU A 205 23.28 -21.22 9.40
C GLU A 205 24.49 -20.30 9.62
N TRP A 206 25.21 -19.96 8.55
CA TRP A 206 26.36 -19.07 8.70
C TRP A 206 25.98 -17.59 8.60
N LEU A 207 24.97 -17.26 7.82
CA LEU A 207 24.44 -15.89 7.75
C LEU A 207 23.89 -15.42 9.09
N ASP A 208 23.30 -16.32 9.89
CA ASP A 208 22.86 -16.00 11.25
C ASP A 208 24.01 -15.64 12.18
N SER A 209 25.22 -16.11 11.88
CA SER A 209 26.44 -15.79 12.66
C SER A 209 27.10 -14.48 12.27
N VAL A 210 26.66 -13.86 11.14
CA VAL A 210 27.13 -12.53 10.71
C VAL A 210 26.47 -11.44 11.55
N GLY A 211 27.28 -10.53 12.11
CA GLY A 211 26.78 -9.46 12.96
C GLY A 211 26.04 -8.36 12.19
N LYS A 212 26.54 -8.00 10.99
CA LYS A 212 25.95 -6.97 10.15
C LYS A 212 26.03 -7.35 8.68
N ILE A 213 24.90 -7.22 7.98
CA ILE A 213 24.79 -7.51 6.54
C ILE A 213 24.48 -6.22 5.79
N TYR A 214 25.35 -5.84 4.87
CA TYR A 214 25.13 -4.74 3.94
C TYR A 214 24.48 -5.28 2.66
N LEU A 215 23.24 -4.86 2.39
CA LEU A 215 22.55 -5.15 1.14
C LEU A 215 22.96 -4.10 0.11
N ALA A 216 23.95 -4.43 -0.70
CA ALA A 216 24.52 -3.60 -1.75
C ALA A 216 24.00 -4.04 -3.12
N LEU A 217 22.66 -4.03 -3.27
CA LEU A 217 21.94 -4.41 -4.50
C LEU A 217 21.83 -3.21 -5.44
N ASP A 218 21.45 -3.47 -6.71
CA ASP A 218 21.33 -2.42 -7.72
C ASP A 218 20.32 -1.32 -7.31
N ALA A 219 20.63 -0.06 -7.64
CA ALA A 219 19.79 1.11 -7.30
C ALA A 219 18.59 1.26 -8.23
N ASP A 220 17.97 0.16 -8.67
CA ASP A 220 16.79 0.14 -9.51
C ASP A 220 15.58 -0.52 -8.80
N GLU A 221 14.45 -0.60 -9.49
CA GLU A 221 13.24 -1.20 -8.94
C GLU A 221 13.42 -2.68 -8.57
N SER A 222 14.21 -3.42 -9.38
CA SER A 222 14.51 -4.82 -9.10
C SER A 222 15.27 -5.01 -7.79
N GLY A 223 16.32 -4.20 -7.57
CA GLY A 223 17.09 -4.24 -6.33
C GLY A 223 16.28 -3.84 -5.09
N ARG A 224 15.36 -2.87 -5.21
CA ARG A 224 14.45 -2.50 -4.11
C ARG A 224 13.48 -3.62 -3.76
N LEU A 225 12.90 -4.29 -4.75
CA LEU A 225 12.03 -5.44 -4.55
C LEU A 225 12.80 -6.62 -3.94
N ALA A 226 14.05 -6.82 -4.38
CA ALA A 226 14.95 -7.82 -3.80
C ALA A 226 15.21 -7.56 -2.33
N THR A 227 15.58 -6.33 -1.97
CA THR A 227 15.78 -5.92 -0.59
C THR A 227 14.56 -6.23 0.27
N ALA A 228 13.37 -5.81 -0.17
CA ALA A 228 12.12 -6.06 0.55
C ALA A 228 11.81 -7.55 0.77
N ALA A 229 12.19 -8.43 -0.17
CA ALA A 229 11.98 -9.87 -0.06
C ALA A 229 13.02 -10.57 0.84
N ILE A 230 14.24 -10.06 0.87
CA ILE A 230 15.37 -10.65 1.60
C ILE A 230 15.30 -10.29 3.10
N LEU A 231 14.94 -9.04 3.41
CA LEU A 231 14.92 -8.50 4.77
C LEU A 231 14.19 -9.34 5.82
N PRO A 232 12.94 -9.79 5.60
CA PRO A 232 12.19 -10.55 6.60
C PRO A 232 12.83 -11.91 6.92
N ARG A 233 13.69 -12.40 6.04
CA ARG A 233 14.30 -13.73 6.13
C ARG A 233 15.71 -13.69 6.73
N LEU A 234 16.47 -12.62 6.53
CA LEU A 234 17.79 -12.43 7.12
C LEU A 234 17.74 -11.81 8.52
N GLY A 235 16.62 -11.15 8.89
CA GLY A 235 16.52 -10.33 10.08
C GLY A 235 16.87 -8.87 9.78
N ALA A 236 15.84 -8.01 9.81
CA ALA A 236 16.01 -6.59 9.46
C ALA A 236 16.96 -5.86 10.42
N GLU A 237 17.06 -6.32 11.67
CA GLU A 237 17.86 -5.72 12.73
C GLU A 237 19.39 -5.74 12.46
N LYS A 238 19.86 -6.68 11.63
CA LYS A 238 21.27 -6.77 11.24
C LYS A 238 21.55 -6.33 9.81
N CYS A 239 20.50 -5.96 9.05
CA CYS A 239 20.62 -5.57 7.66
C CYS A 239 20.73 -4.04 7.51
N MET A 240 21.70 -3.60 6.72
CA MET A 240 21.89 -2.21 6.34
C MET A 240 21.72 -2.08 4.83
N GLN A 241 20.91 -1.16 4.36
CA GLN A 241 20.77 -0.88 2.93
C GLN A 241 21.81 0.13 2.49
N VAL A 242 22.57 -0.20 1.45
CA VAL A 242 23.50 0.71 0.79
C VAL A 242 22.78 1.34 -0.40
N ASP A 243 22.70 2.66 -0.42
CA ASP A 243 22.06 3.41 -1.50
C ASP A 243 23.13 3.91 -2.48
N PHE A 244 23.26 3.23 -3.64
CA PHE A 244 24.11 3.71 -4.71
C PHE A 244 23.43 4.88 -5.46
N PRO A 245 24.22 5.87 -5.95
CA PRO A 245 23.68 6.94 -6.79
C PRO A 245 23.01 6.37 -8.04
N ALA A 246 21.81 6.83 -8.38
CA ALA A 246 21.04 6.35 -9.53
C ALA A 246 21.79 6.44 -10.87
N THR A 247 22.78 7.33 -10.96
CA THR A 247 23.65 7.51 -12.13
C THR A 247 24.55 6.30 -12.40
N TYR A 248 25.02 5.62 -11.34
CA TYR A 248 26.01 4.53 -11.43
C TYR A 248 25.45 3.15 -11.08
N LYS A 249 24.28 3.10 -10.46
CA LYS A 249 23.46 1.93 -10.15
C LYS A 249 24.06 0.90 -9.19
N ASP A 250 25.33 0.56 -9.31
CA ASP A 250 25.99 -0.56 -8.64
C ASP A 250 27.39 -0.20 -8.14
N ALA A 251 28.04 -1.12 -7.43
CA ALA A 251 29.34 -0.90 -6.84
C ALA A 251 30.44 -0.71 -7.89
N ASN A 252 30.43 -1.53 -8.97
CA ASN A 252 31.43 -1.44 -10.02
C ASN A 252 31.30 -0.14 -10.82
N GLY A 253 30.06 0.27 -11.14
CA GLY A 253 29.80 1.55 -11.79
C GLY A 253 30.31 2.75 -10.99
N CYS A 254 30.14 2.73 -9.67
CA CYS A 254 30.69 3.76 -8.77
C CYS A 254 32.21 3.77 -8.80
N ALA A 255 32.86 2.61 -8.66
CA ALA A 255 34.31 2.49 -8.63
C ALA A 255 34.95 2.98 -9.94
N LEU A 256 34.42 2.56 -11.10
CA LEU A 256 34.91 3.00 -12.43
C LEU A 256 34.73 4.51 -12.67
N ALA A 257 33.73 5.10 -12.05
CA ALA A 257 33.52 6.56 -12.10
C ALA A 257 34.37 7.34 -11.08
N GLY A 258 35.19 6.66 -10.29
CA GLY A 258 36.02 7.29 -9.23
C GLY A 258 35.20 7.77 -8.03
N VAL A 259 33.98 7.25 -7.84
CA VAL A 259 33.16 7.55 -6.68
C VAL A 259 33.67 6.74 -5.49
N ASP A 260 34.03 7.43 -4.40
CA ASP A 260 34.37 6.75 -3.15
C ASP A 260 33.13 6.06 -2.57
N VAL A 261 33.17 4.72 -2.48
CA VAL A 261 32.04 3.94 -1.98
C VAL A 261 31.99 3.87 -0.45
N TYR A 262 33.10 4.13 0.26
CA TYR A 262 33.14 4.04 1.73
C TYR A 262 32.11 4.94 2.43
N PRO A 263 31.89 6.19 2.01
CA PRO A 263 30.82 7.02 2.58
C PRO A 263 29.42 6.40 2.40
N LEU A 264 29.16 5.66 1.32
CA LEU A 264 27.88 4.99 1.09
C LEU A 264 27.63 3.90 2.13
N PHE A 265 28.64 3.10 2.44
CA PHE A 265 28.58 2.09 3.50
C PHE A 265 28.52 2.69 4.90
N LYS A 266 29.26 3.76 5.16
CA LYS A 266 29.20 4.49 6.43
C LYS A 266 27.83 5.10 6.69
N ASN A 267 27.18 5.59 5.65
CA ASN A 267 25.86 6.21 5.70
C ASN A 267 24.74 5.22 5.36
N ALA A 268 25.06 3.91 5.25
CA ALA A 268 24.05 2.90 5.02
C ALA A 268 22.98 2.98 6.11
N ARG A 269 21.72 2.98 5.69
CA ARG A 269 20.57 3.10 6.59
C ARG A 269 20.08 1.73 7.04
N ASN A 270 19.46 1.68 8.20
CA ASN A 270 18.75 0.46 8.60
C ASN A 270 17.77 0.07 7.50
N ALA A 271 17.80 -1.20 7.13
CA ALA A 271 16.86 -1.74 6.19
C ALA A 271 15.53 -2.05 6.92
N ASP A 272 14.86 -0.99 7.36
CA ASP A 272 13.58 -1.12 8.07
C ASP A 272 12.49 -1.62 7.10
N PRO A 273 11.50 -2.40 7.58
CA PRO A 273 10.32 -2.74 6.78
C PRO A 273 9.67 -1.47 6.21
N ALA A 274 9.16 -1.56 4.97
CA ALA A 274 8.57 -0.41 4.28
C ALA A 274 7.41 0.26 5.06
N ASP A 275 6.75 -0.53 5.91
CA ASP A 275 5.66 -0.05 6.78
C ASP A 275 6.14 0.65 8.05
N LEU A 276 7.45 0.55 8.40
CA LEU A 276 8.04 1.23 9.54
C LEU A 276 8.65 2.56 9.09
N ARG A 277 8.00 3.66 9.44
CA ARG A 277 8.42 5.01 9.05
C ARG A 277 8.72 5.87 10.29
N ARG A 278 9.58 6.85 10.11
CA ARG A 278 9.94 7.81 11.16
C ARG A 278 9.11 9.10 11.04
N PRO A 279 8.93 9.87 12.11
CA PRO A 279 8.24 11.17 12.01
C PRO A 279 8.80 12.09 10.92
N SER A 280 10.12 12.08 10.70
CA SER A 280 10.78 12.86 9.65
C SER A 280 10.36 12.49 8.23
N ASP A 281 9.87 11.26 8.01
CA ASP A 281 9.37 10.83 6.71
C ASP A 281 8.01 11.47 6.36
N PHE A 282 7.37 12.12 7.33
CA PHE A 282 6.10 12.82 7.24
C PHE A 282 6.26 14.33 7.46
N GLU A 283 7.49 14.86 7.38
CA GLU A 283 7.78 16.27 7.70
C GLU A 283 6.86 17.22 6.95
N GLN A 284 6.75 17.05 5.63
CA GLN A 284 5.92 17.91 4.80
C GLN A 284 4.43 17.77 5.13
N GLU A 285 3.95 16.54 5.31
CA GLU A 285 2.56 16.25 5.66
C GLU A 285 2.20 16.89 7.02
N ILE A 286 3.08 16.71 8.02
CA ILE A 286 2.92 17.31 9.36
C ILE A 286 2.96 18.83 9.29
N TRP A 287 3.85 19.40 8.47
CA TRP A 287 3.92 20.85 8.29
C TRP A 287 2.64 21.43 7.68
N GLU A 288 2.10 20.77 6.68
CA GLU A 288 0.84 21.16 6.02
C GLU A 288 -0.37 21.07 6.96
N GLU A 289 -0.37 20.13 7.92
CA GLU A 289 -1.39 20.06 8.97
C GLU A 289 -1.34 21.28 9.90
N PHE A 290 -0.14 21.75 10.28
CA PHE A 290 -0.01 22.98 11.09
C PHE A 290 -0.26 24.25 10.30
N TYR A 291 0.13 24.27 9.04
CA TYR A 291 0.09 25.44 8.17
C TYR A 291 -0.54 25.08 6.82
N PRO A 292 -1.88 24.86 6.79
CA PRO A 292 -2.58 24.55 5.56
C PRO A 292 -2.32 25.58 4.47
N VAL A 293 -2.04 25.14 3.25
CA VAL A 293 -1.86 26.02 2.10
C VAL A 293 -3.13 26.83 1.91
N ASP A 294 -3.00 28.14 1.82
CA ASP A 294 -4.12 29.11 1.71
C ASP A 294 -5.14 29.07 2.88
N GLY A 295 -4.78 28.46 4.03
CA GLY A 295 -5.67 28.30 5.17
C GLY A 295 -6.86 27.36 4.92
N ILE A 296 -6.78 26.52 3.90
CA ILE A 296 -7.84 25.57 3.53
C ILE A 296 -7.77 24.38 4.46
N ILE A 297 -8.81 24.19 5.28
CA ILE A 297 -8.96 23.01 6.13
C ILE A 297 -9.28 21.80 5.22
N PRO A 298 -8.56 20.67 5.35
CA PRO A 298 -8.82 19.48 4.56
C PRO A 298 -10.25 18.95 4.68
N GLY A 299 -10.80 18.46 3.56
CA GLY A 299 -12.12 17.84 3.50
C GLY A 299 -13.23 18.75 2.93
N ASP A 300 -14.33 18.12 2.56
CA ASP A 300 -15.44 18.75 1.86
C ASP A 300 -16.57 19.13 2.83
N GLU A 301 -17.11 20.32 2.65
CA GLU A 301 -18.10 20.92 3.55
C GLU A 301 -19.48 20.26 3.41
N THR A 302 -20.23 20.26 4.50
CA THR A 302 -21.67 19.99 4.45
C THR A 302 -22.42 21.19 3.83
N PRO A 303 -23.66 21.01 3.33
CA PRO A 303 -24.47 22.14 2.85
C PRO A 303 -24.79 23.17 3.94
N TRP A 304 -24.58 22.86 5.19
CA TRP A 304 -24.89 23.65 6.35
C TRP A 304 -23.63 24.09 7.09
N LYS A 305 -23.70 25.20 7.81
CA LYS A 305 -22.57 25.71 8.59
C LYS A 305 -22.29 24.80 9.80
N LEU A 306 -21.39 23.86 9.60
CA LEU A 306 -20.84 22.99 10.61
C LEU A 306 -19.31 23.03 10.55
N PRO A 307 -18.61 22.87 11.67
CA PRO A 307 -17.14 22.74 11.66
C PRO A 307 -16.68 21.42 11.04
N PHE A 308 -17.58 20.45 10.89
CA PHE A 308 -17.32 19.13 10.36
C PHE A 308 -17.11 19.14 8.85
N ARG A 309 -16.14 18.35 8.39
CA ARG A 309 -15.84 18.11 6.98
C ARG A 309 -15.70 16.62 6.68
N PHE A 310 -16.04 16.21 5.47
CA PHE A 310 -15.81 14.87 4.96
C PHE A 310 -14.43 14.81 4.31
N ARG A 311 -13.45 14.16 4.99
CA ARG A 311 -12.06 14.13 4.54
C ARG A 311 -11.76 12.91 3.65
N PRO A 312 -10.83 13.02 2.70
CA PRO A 312 -10.29 11.88 1.99
C PRO A 312 -9.67 10.86 2.97
N GLY A 313 -9.66 9.59 2.59
CA GLY A 313 -9.12 8.51 3.42
C GLY A 313 -10.05 8.03 4.55
N GLU A 314 -11.23 8.63 4.72
CA GLU A 314 -12.17 8.33 5.80
C GLU A 314 -13.42 7.58 5.35
N VAL A 315 -14.04 6.86 6.29
CA VAL A 315 -15.33 6.19 6.13
C VAL A 315 -16.34 6.79 7.09
N SER A 316 -17.44 7.35 6.56
CA SER A 316 -18.58 7.85 7.33
C SER A 316 -19.75 6.88 7.29
N VAL A 317 -20.21 6.46 8.46
CA VAL A 317 -21.43 5.66 8.62
C VAL A 317 -22.63 6.59 8.83
N TRP A 318 -23.64 6.45 7.96
CA TRP A 318 -24.88 7.21 8.03
C TRP A 318 -25.98 6.36 8.66
N GLN A 319 -26.52 6.81 9.77
CA GLN A 319 -27.60 6.13 10.48
C GLN A 319 -28.85 6.97 10.63
N GLY A 320 -29.95 6.34 10.98
CA GLY A 320 -31.26 6.94 11.24
C GLY A 320 -32.35 5.87 11.10
N TYR A 321 -33.51 6.14 11.70
CA TYR A 321 -34.65 5.22 11.56
C TYR A 321 -35.14 5.15 10.11
N SER A 322 -35.91 4.11 9.77
CA SER A 322 -36.54 4.02 8.45
C SER A 322 -37.49 5.21 8.24
N GLY A 323 -37.34 5.89 7.09
CA GLY A 323 -38.14 7.08 6.74
C GLY A 323 -37.66 8.40 7.33
N ASP A 324 -36.50 8.44 8.00
CA ASP A 324 -35.92 9.70 8.52
C ASP A 324 -35.25 10.58 7.45
N GLY A 325 -35.23 10.15 6.20
CA GLY A 325 -34.74 10.96 5.09
C GLY A 325 -33.23 10.85 4.83
N LYS A 326 -32.56 9.78 5.31
CA LYS A 326 -31.10 9.55 5.07
C LYS A 326 -30.72 9.75 3.61
N THR A 327 -31.33 9.01 2.68
CA THR A 327 -31.01 9.09 1.25
C THR A 327 -31.26 10.47 0.65
N VAL A 328 -32.26 11.20 1.16
CA VAL A 328 -32.54 12.59 0.72
C VAL A 328 -31.49 13.54 1.21
N CYS A 329 -31.08 13.41 2.47
CA CYS A 329 -30.02 14.20 3.08
C CYS A 329 -28.67 13.94 2.40
N MET A 330 -28.36 12.70 2.12
CA MET A 330 -27.16 12.30 1.35
C MET A 330 -27.18 12.92 -0.06
N GLY A 331 -28.32 12.88 -0.75
CA GLY A 331 -28.47 13.52 -2.06
C GLY A 331 -28.18 15.02 -2.01
N HIS A 332 -28.60 15.71 -0.95
CA HIS A 332 -28.30 17.13 -0.75
C HIS A 332 -26.79 17.36 -0.50
N CYS A 333 -26.14 16.52 0.32
CA CYS A 333 -24.69 16.56 0.48
C CYS A 333 -23.96 16.27 -0.83
N ALA A 334 -24.40 15.28 -1.60
CA ALA A 334 -23.79 14.96 -2.90
C ALA A 334 -23.89 16.12 -3.90
N VAL A 335 -25.04 16.82 -3.95
CA VAL A 335 -25.18 18.07 -4.74
C VAL A 335 -24.21 19.13 -4.26
N ASN A 336 -24.05 19.29 -2.94
CA ASN A 336 -23.09 20.24 -2.37
C ASN A 336 -21.63 19.86 -2.69
N PHE A 337 -21.27 18.59 -2.70
CA PHE A 337 -19.93 18.13 -3.12
C PHE A 337 -19.67 18.49 -4.60
N ALA A 338 -20.66 18.29 -5.46
CA ALA A 338 -20.55 18.69 -6.86
C ALA A 338 -20.34 20.19 -7.05
N LEU A 339 -20.96 21.03 -6.21
CA LEU A 339 -20.74 22.49 -6.18
C LEU A 339 -19.31 22.84 -5.71
N GLN A 340 -18.67 21.99 -4.92
CA GLN A 340 -17.28 22.07 -4.51
C GLN A 340 -16.33 21.38 -5.53
N CYS A 341 -16.80 21.10 -6.74
CA CYS A 341 -16.05 20.43 -7.81
C CYS A 341 -15.61 18.99 -7.46
N LYS A 342 -16.38 18.27 -6.65
CA LYS A 342 -16.11 16.90 -6.24
C LYS A 342 -17.07 15.93 -6.92
N LYS A 343 -16.51 14.90 -7.56
CA LYS A 343 -17.31 13.86 -8.23
C LYS A 343 -17.77 12.79 -7.26
N THR A 344 -18.97 12.29 -7.49
CA THR A 344 -19.63 11.33 -6.61
C THR A 344 -20.12 10.09 -7.37
N CYS A 345 -19.90 8.90 -6.82
CA CYS A 345 -20.46 7.64 -7.30
C CYS A 345 -21.43 7.07 -6.25
N ILE A 346 -22.64 6.70 -6.69
CA ILE A 346 -23.71 6.21 -5.82
C ILE A 346 -24.04 4.75 -6.17
N ALA A 347 -23.74 3.83 -5.28
CA ALA A 347 -24.25 2.45 -5.32
C ALA A 347 -25.53 2.40 -4.48
N SER A 348 -26.69 2.63 -5.12
CA SER A 348 -28.01 2.56 -4.47
C SER A 348 -28.69 1.24 -4.82
N PHE A 349 -28.79 0.37 -3.82
CA PHE A 349 -29.45 -0.93 -3.95
C PHE A 349 -30.92 -0.92 -3.49
N GLU A 350 -31.34 0.16 -2.78
CA GLU A 350 -32.72 0.30 -2.31
C GLU A 350 -33.62 1.06 -3.30
N MET A 351 -33.10 2.12 -3.89
CA MET A 351 -33.89 2.99 -4.76
C MET A 351 -33.43 2.87 -6.22
N LYS A 352 -34.43 2.90 -7.12
CA LYS A 352 -34.13 2.99 -8.56
C LYS A 352 -33.39 4.32 -8.86
N PRO A 353 -32.32 4.31 -9.66
CA PRO A 353 -31.52 5.50 -9.96
C PRO A 353 -32.35 6.72 -10.40
N ARG A 354 -33.39 6.50 -11.20
CA ARG A 354 -34.31 7.57 -11.63
C ARG A 354 -34.96 8.33 -10.47
N LYS A 355 -35.23 7.66 -9.33
CA LYS A 355 -35.84 8.29 -8.17
C LYS A 355 -34.82 9.11 -7.39
N THR A 356 -33.61 8.57 -7.24
CA THR A 356 -32.50 9.26 -6.60
C THR A 356 -32.16 10.55 -7.36
N PHE A 357 -31.91 10.44 -8.66
CA PHE A 357 -31.60 11.63 -9.47
C PHE A 357 -32.74 12.62 -9.62
N LYS A 358 -34.02 12.16 -9.62
CA LYS A 358 -35.15 13.08 -9.55
C LYS A 358 -35.11 13.94 -8.29
N ASN A 359 -34.80 13.35 -7.14
CA ASN A 359 -34.70 14.09 -5.88
C ASN A 359 -33.52 15.06 -5.89
N MET A 360 -32.33 14.61 -6.35
CA MET A 360 -31.17 15.47 -6.51
C MET A 360 -31.39 16.60 -7.51
N MET A 361 -32.12 16.34 -8.60
CA MET A 361 -32.53 17.36 -9.57
C MET A 361 -33.39 18.46 -8.91
N ARG A 362 -34.35 18.06 -8.07
CA ARG A 362 -35.16 19.03 -7.29
C ARG A 362 -34.29 19.87 -6.34
N GLN A 363 -33.37 19.19 -5.65
CA GLN A 363 -32.41 19.85 -4.74
C GLN A 363 -31.51 20.85 -5.48
N LEU A 364 -31.02 20.47 -6.66
CA LEU A 364 -30.17 21.34 -7.49
C LEU A 364 -30.93 22.52 -8.08
N THR A 365 -32.14 22.27 -8.61
CA THR A 365 -32.91 23.30 -9.34
C THR A 365 -33.81 24.16 -8.45
N GLY A 366 -34.00 23.75 -7.19
CA GLY A 366 -34.90 24.42 -6.26
C GLY A 366 -36.39 24.27 -6.63
N THR A 367 -36.76 23.45 -7.57
CA THR A 367 -38.15 23.32 -8.04
C THR A 367 -38.60 21.87 -8.18
N ALA A 368 -39.87 21.61 -7.86
CA ALA A 368 -40.47 20.29 -7.98
C ALA A 368 -40.62 19.84 -9.43
N LYS A 369 -40.84 20.76 -10.35
CA LYS A 369 -41.15 20.51 -11.76
C LYS A 369 -40.40 21.51 -12.66
N PRO A 370 -39.10 21.26 -12.96
CA PRO A 370 -38.37 22.14 -13.86
C PRO A 370 -38.96 22.10 -15.29
N THR A 371 -38.89 23.23 -16.00
CA THR A 371 -39.22 23.25 -17.43
C THR A 371 -38.28 22.38 -18.22
N ARG A 372 -38.66 21.90 -19.40
CA ARG A 372 -37.86 21.01 -20.22
C ARG A 372 -36.45 21.55 -20.48
N LYS A 373 -36.32 22.77 -20.87
CA LYS A 373 -35.03 23.43 -21.15
C LYS A 373 -34.15 23.53 -19.90
N PHE A 374 -34.76 23.85 -18.76
CA PHE A 374 -34.06 23.97 -17.48
C PHE A 374 -33.61 22.57 -16.97
N PHE A 375 -34.48 21.57 -17.14
CA PHE A 375 -34.14 20.16 -16.85
C PHE A 375 -32.93 19.70 -17.65
N GLU A 376 -32.88 19.97 -18.96
CA GLU A 376 -31.78 19.58 -19.83
C GLU A 376 -30.46 20.24 -19.42
N LYS A 377 -30.49 21.53 -19.06
CA LYS A 377 -29.32 22.25 -18.53
C LYS A 377 -28.82 21.63 -17.22
N ALA A 378 -29.71 21.36 -16.29
CA ALA A 378 -29.39 20.75 -15.02
C ALA A 378 -28.87 19.31 -15.19
N LEU A 379 -29.46 18.50 -16.09
CA LEU A 379 -29.01 17.15 -16.38
C LEU A 379 -27.60 17.14 -16.98
N SER A 380 -27.33 18.02 -17.94
CA SER A 380 -25.98 18.15 -18.54
C SER A 380 -24.91 18.54 -17.52
N TRP A 381 -25.30 19.36 -16.51
CA TRP A 381 -24.40 19.66 -15.39
C TRP A 381 -24.23 18.42 -14.49
N MET A 382 -25.30 17.72 -14.14
CA MET A 382 -25.22 16.52 -13.30
C MET A 382 -24.37 15.41 -13.90
N ASP A 383 -24.38 15.23 -15.23
CA ASP A 383 -23.58 14.24 -15.94
C ASP A 383 -22.07 14.41 -15.76
N GLN A 384 -21.60 15.60 -15.39
CA GLN A 384 -20.20 15.90 -15.13
C GLN A 384 -19.74 15.41 -13.75
N TRP A 385 -20.67 15.31 -12.80
CA TRP A 385 -20.36 15.12 -11.38
C TRP A 385 -20.83 13.80 -10.78
N PHE A 386 -21.86 13.14 -11.37
CA PHE A 386 -22.48 11.98 -10.76
C PHE A 386 -22.36 10.72 -11.60
N PHE A 387 -22.03 9.65 -10.91
CA PHE A 387 -22.03 8.30 -11.45
C PHE A 387 -22.96 7.42 -10.60
N VAL A 388 -23.56 6.40 -11.20
CA VAL A 388 -24.42 5.48 -10.48
C VAL A 388 -24.06 4.02 -10.81
N PHE A 389 -23.95 3.21 -9.78
CA PHE A 389 -23.88 1.77 -9.95
C PHE A 389 -25.31 1.23 -10.12
N ASN A 390 -25.71 1.05 -11.39
CA ASN A 390 -27.04 0.59 -11.75
C ASN A 390 -27.07 -0.93 -11.88
N ARG A 391 -27.15 -1.63 -10.74
CA ARG A 391 -27.33 -3.08 -10.70
C ARG A 391 -28.66 -3.42 -10.04
N VAL A 392 -29.41 -4.34 -10.65
CA VAL A 392 -30.65 -4.88 -10.10
C VAL A 392 -30.32 -6.13 -9.30
N GLY A 393 -30.67 -6.16 -8.02
CA GLY A 393 -30.33 -7.23 -7.08
C GLY A 393 -29.15 -6.83 -6.17
N GLY A 394 -28.70 -7.78 -5.37
CA GLY A 394 -27.53 -7.58 -4.52
C GLY A 394 -26.23 -7.52 -5.33
N ALA A 395 -25.19 -7.06 -4.70
CA ALA A 395 -23.81 -7.11 -5.20
C ALA A 395 -22.91 -7.54 -4.05
N THR A 396 -21.83 -8.25 -4.36
CA THR A 396 -20.80 -8.52 -3.37
C THR A 396 -19.99 -7.25 -3.09
N ILE A 397 -19.36 -7.20 -1.93
CA ILE A 397 -18.46 -6.07 -1.61
C ILE A 397 -17.30 -6.00 -2.61
N SER A 398 -16.77 -7.14 -3.04
CA SER A 398 -15.69 -7.23 -4.02
C SER A 398 -16.06 -6.62 -5.36
N GLU A 399 -17.25 -6.93 -5.90
CA GLU A 399 -17.75 -6.34 -7.15
C GLU A 399 -17.97 -4.83 -7.01
N THR A 400 -18.49 -4.40 -5.87
CA THR A 400 -18.71 -2.97 -5.59
C THR A 400 -17.39 -2.21 -5.53
N LEU A 401 -16.40 -2.74 -4.81
CA LEU A 401 -15.08 -2.12 -4.71
C LEU A 401 -14.31 -2.13 -6.03
N ALA A 402 -14.42 -3.20 -6.83
CA ALA A 402 -13.80 -3.24 -8.16
C ALA A 402 -14.35 -2.14 -9.10
N LEU A 403 -15.67 -1.89 -9.06
CA LEU A 403 -16.26 -0.78 -9.80
C LEU A 403 -15.80 0.58 -9.25
N PHE A 404 -15.78 0.73 -7.93
CA PHE A 404 -15.33 1.96 -7.27
C PHE A 404 -13.87 2.27 -7.61
N GLU A 405 -12.98 1.27 -7.61
CA GLU A 405 -11.60 1.41 -8.07
C GLU A 405 -11.52 1.87 -9.53
N TYR A 406 -12.33 1.30 -10.41
CA TYR A 406 -12.38 1.70 -11.81
C TYR A 406 -12.78 3.18 -11.97
N VAL A 407 -13.85 3.62 -11.29
CA VAL A 407 -14.32 5.01 -11.44
C VAL A 407 -13.42 6.02 -10.70
N ALA A 408 -12.78 5.63 -9.60
CA ALA A 408 -11.77 6.44 -8.92
C ALA A 408 -10.59 6.73 -9.86
N LYS A 409 -10.00 5.66 -10.44
CA LYS A 409 -8.86 5.78 -11.36
C LYS A 409 -9.19 6.49 -12.67
N LYS A 410 -10.34 6.18 -13.28
CA LYS A 410 -10.68 6.67 -14.62
C LYS A 410 -11.27 8.05 -14.62
N TYR A 411 -12.12 8.36 -13.65
CA TYR A 411 -12.91 9.61 -13.65
C TYR A 411 -12.56 10.55 -12.51
N GLY A 412 -11.69 10.12 -11.57
CA GLY A 412 -11.31 10.92 -10.41
C GLY A 412 -12.47 11.17 -9.46
N VAL A 413 -13.27 10.14 -9.18
CA VAL A 413 -14.39 10.22 -8.20
C VAL A 413 -13.81 10.26 -6.80
N GLN A 414 -14.30 11.18 -5.96
CA GLN A 414 -13.82 11.42 -4.61
C GLN A 414 -14.80 10.97 -3.52
N HIS A 415 -16.11 10.92 -3.80
CA HIS A 415 -17.13 10.45 -2.85
C HIS A 415 -17.85 9.22 -3.34
N PHE A 416 -17.90 8.19 -2.49
CA PHE A 416 -18.53 6.91 -2.80
C PHE A 416 -19.63 6.61 -1.79
N PHE A 417 -20.88 6.48 -2.26
CA PHE A 417 -22.03 6.15 -1.43
C PHE A 417 -22.46 4.70 -1.63
N ILE A 418 -22.69 3.99 -0.53
CA ILE A 418 -23.29 2.64 -0.48
C ILE A 418 -24.61 2.75 0.29
N ASP A 419 -25.73 2.65 -0.41
CA ASP A 419 -27.09 2.78 0.15
C ASP A 419 -27.94 1.54 -0.22
N SER A 420 -28.09 0.53 0.64
CA SER A 420 -27.60 0.40 2.01
C SER A 420 -26.83 -0.90 2.22
N LEU A 421 -26.18 -1.04 3.39
CA LEU A 421 -25.46 -2.23 3.83
C LEU A 421 -26.25 -3.53 3.70
N MET A 422 -27.55 -3.51 4.02
CA MET A 422 -28.45 -4.69 3.98
C MET A 422 -28.58 -5.38 2.62
N ARG A 423 -28.03 -4.82 1.56
CA ARG A 423 -28.11 -5.32 0.19
C ARG A 423 -26.77 -5.80 -0.36
N ILE A 424 -25.77 -5.92 0.51
CA ILE A 424 -24.49 -6.52 0.14
C ILE A 424 -24.59 -8.02 0.44
N ASP A 425 -24.54 -8.85 -0.62
CA ASP A 425 -24.90 -10.28 -0.55
C ASP A 425 -23.98 -11.13 0.34
N ASP A 426 -22.72 -10.73 0.51
CA ASP A 426 -21.70 -11.44 1.28
C ASP A 426 -21.46 -10.85 2.68
N VAL A 427 -22.34 -9.95 3.13
CA VAL A 427 -22.27 -9.34 4.45
C VAL A 427 -23.49 -9.69 5.27
N THR A 428 -23.27 -10.50 6.31
CA THR A 428 -24.29 -10.76 7.35
C THR A 428 -24.16 -9.70 8.44
N GLU A 429 -25.24 -8.94 8.67
CA GLU A 429 -25.22 -7.81 9.61
C GLU A 429 -24.92 -8.21 11.06
N ASP A 430 -25.28 -9.44 11.46
CA ASP A 430 -25.19 -9.91 12.83
C ASP A 430 -23.82 -10.49 13.20
N GLU A 431 -22.94 -10.74 12.23
CA GLU A 431 -21.60 -11.27 12.47
C GLU A 431 -20.57 -10.16 12.67
N VAL A 432 -20.02 -10.08 13.87
CA VAL A 432 -18.98 -9.09 14.25
C VAL A 432 -17.77 -9.17 13.33
N GLU A 433 -17.38 -10.38 12.92
CA GLU A 433 -16.22 -10.61 12.06
C GLU A 433 -16.44 -10.09 10.65
N THR A 434 -17.61 -10.35 10.07
CA THR A 434 -18.00 -9.88 8.73
C THR A 434 -18.08 -8.36 8.69
N ALA A 435 -18.66 -7.74 9.73
CA ALA A 435 -18.72 -6.30 9.88
C ALA A 435 -17.33 -5.65 9.98
N LYS A 436 -16.39 -6.27 10.71
CA LYS A 436 -15.01 -5.82 10.80
C LYS A 436 -14.28 -5.93 9.45
N LYS A 437 -14.43 -7.06 8.75
CA LYS A 437 -13.84 -7.25 7.42
C LYS A 437 -14.34 -6.20 6.43
N LEU A 438 -15.64 -5.96 6.40
CA LEU A 438 -16.24 -4.91 5.56
C LEU A 438 -15.61 -3.54 5.85
N MET A 439 -15.62 -3.13 7.11
CA MET A 439 -15.06 -1.82 7.48
C MET A 439 -13.58 -1.70 7.14
N ASN A 440 -12.80 -2.76 7.34
CA ASN A 440 -11.39 -2.79 6.94
C ASN A 440 -11.20 -2.63 5.42
N TRP A 441 -12.03 -3.29 4.60
CA TRP A 441 -11.98 -3.15 3.14
C TRP A 441 -12.35 -1.73 2.68
N LEU A 442 -13.40 -1.15 3.27
CA LEU A 442 -13.82 0.22 2.95
C LEU A 442 -12.75 1.25 3.36
N GLN A 443 -12.14 1.09 4.54
CA GLN A 443 -11.05 1.96 4.99
C GLN A 443 -9.78 1.80 4.14
N ALA A 444 -9.41 0.56 3.80
CA ALA A 444 -8.28 0.30 2.91
C ALA A 444 -8.50 0.94 1.53
N PHE A 445 -9.71 0.83 0.99
CA PHE A 445 -10.09 1.49 -0.26
C PHE A 445 -10.01 3.02 -0.13
N ALA A 446 -10.63 3.60 0.91
CA ALA A 446 -10.66 5.05 1.14
C ALA A 446 -9.23 5.62 1.21
N LYS A 447 -8.35 5.00 2.01
CA LYS A 447 -6.95 5.41 2.18
C LYS A 447 -6.12 5.22 0.90
N ARG A 448 -6.27 4.07 0.22
CA ARG A 448 -5.49 3.77 -0.99
C ARG A 448 -5.76 4.72 -2.14
N PHE A 449 -7.01 5.19 -2.28
CA PHE A 449 -7.43 6.06 -3.38
C PHE A 449 -7.62 7.51 -2.98
N ASP A 450 -7.34 7.84 -1.71
CA ASP A 450 -7.53 9.18 -1.15
C ASP A 450 -8.94 9.73 -1.41
N VAL A 451 -9.96 8.93 -1.06
CA VAL A 451 -11.38 9.20 -1.30
C VAL A 451 -12.21 9.06 -0.03
N HIS A 452 -13.41 9.61 -0.01
CA HIS A 452 -14.35 9.46 1.10
C HIS A 452 -15.43 8.41 0.79
N VAL A 453 -15.68 7.48 1.73
CA VAL A 453 -16.71 6.46 1.59
C VAL A 453 -17.86 6.73 2.58
N HIS A 454 -19.08 6.74 2.07
CA HIS A 454 -20.32 6.91 2.84
C HIS A 454 -21.09 5.58 2.86
N LEU A 455 -21.22 4.96 4.02
CA LEU A 455 -21.95 3.71 4.21
C LEU A 455 -23.27 3.98 4.94
N VAL A 456 -24.40 3.67 4.31
CA VAL A 456 -25.73 3.83 4.92
C VAL A 456 -26.10 2.58 5.68
N CYS A 457 -26.50 2.78 6.93
CA CYS A 457 -27.00 1.74 7.81
C CYS A 457 -28.37 2.13 8.39
N HIS A 458 -29.21 1.13 8.62
CA HIS A 458 -30.44 1.34 9.36
C HIS A 458 -30.18 1.33 10.87
N SER A 459 -30.96 2.13 11.62
CA SER A 459 -30.93 2.02 13.07
C SER A 459 -31.95 0.99 13.54
N ARG A 460 -31.64 0.33 14.67
CA ARG A 460 -32.57 -0.59 15.36
C ARG A 460 -33.85 0.13 15.73
N LYS A 461 -34.92 -0.61 15.87
CA LYS A 461 -36.20 -0.04 16.35
C LYS A 461 -35.98 0.65 17.70
N PRO A 462 -36.60 1.82 17.91
CA PRO A 462 -36.47 2.54 19.17
C PRO A 462 -37.01 1.73 20.37
N ASP A 463 -36.40 1.91 21.52
CA ASP A 463 -36.92 1.41 22.78
C ASP A 463 -38.16 2.26 23.19
N SER A 464 -39.11 1.66 23.87
CA SER A 464 -40.27 2.36 24.42
C SER A 464 -39.92 3.55 25.33
N ARG A 465 -38.75 3.48 25.98
CA ARG A 465 -38.20 4.56 26.82
C ARG A 465 -37.61 5.73 26.01
N HIS A 466 -37.31 5.52 24.74
CA HIS A 466 -36.72 6.52 23.83
C HIS A 466 -37.48 6.51 22.50
N PRO A 467 -38.72 7.03 22.46
CA PRO A 467 -39.53 7.01 21.23
C PRO A 467 -38.86 7.78 20.09
N ALA A 468 -38.90 7.17 18.90
CA ALA A 468 -38.30 7.72 17.68
C ALA A 468 -38.87 9.09 17.30
N SER A 469 -40.12 9.39 17.68
CA SER A 469 -40.75 10.70 17.44
C SER A 469 -40.06 11.84 18.14
N LYS A 470 -39.44 11.59 19.29
CA LYS A 470 -38.82 12.59 20.17
C LYS A 470 -37.31 12.58 20.16
N ASN A 471 -36.69 11.45 19.86
CA ASN A 471 -35.26 11.25 20.05
C ASN A 471 -34.57 10.66 18.82
N PRO A 472 -33.42 11.22 18.38
CA PRO A 472 -32.57 10.59 17.39
C PRO A 472 -31.99 9.27 17.91
N PRO A 473 -31.62 8.31 17.05
CA PRO A 473 -30.92 7.11 17.46
C PRO A 473 -29.55 7.45 18.07
N MET A 474 -29.16 6.69 19.09
CA MET A 474 -27.84 6.84 19.70
C MET A 474 -26.75 6.30 18.75
N LYS A 475 -25.50 6.74 18.96
CA LYS A 475 -24.32 6.36 18.17
C LYS A 475 -24.22 4.84 17.85
N HIS A 476 -24.58 3.98 18.78
CA HIS A 476 -24.50 2.52 18.64
C HIS A 476 -25.85 1.85 18.32
N SER A 477 -26.82 2.64 17.86
CA SER A 477 -28.15 2.12 17.49
C SER A 477 -28.21 1.51 16.09
N VAL A 478 -27.09 1.41 15.40
CA VAL A 478 -27.03 0.78 14.07
C VAL A 478 -27.54 -0.67 14.14
N SER A 479 -28.39 -1.05 13.18
CA SER A 479 -28.80 -2.44 12.99
C SER A 479 -27.57 -3.25 12.61
N GLY A 480 -27.44 -4.44 13.20
CA GLY A 480 -26.27 -5.27 13.05
C GLY A 480 -25.19 -5.04 14.13
N SER A 481 -23.94 -5.18 13.75
CA SER A 481 -22.82 -5.16 14.69
C SER A 481 -22.38 -3.73 15.07
N LYS A 482 -22.14 -3.52 16.38
CA LYS A 482 -21.48 -2.28 16.87
C LYS A 482 -20.12 -2.06 16.22
N ALA A 483 -19.46 -3.11 15.73
CA ALA A 483 -18.19 -3.01 15.06
C ALA A 483 -18.20 -2.06 13.85
N ILE A 484 -19.36 -1.83 13.22
CA ILE A 484 -19.51 -0.87 12.10
C ILE A 484 -19.23 0.54 12.60
N THR A 485 -19.91 1.00 13.65
CA THR A 485 -19.74 2.36 14.18
C THR A 485 -18.43 2.53 14.95
N ASP A 486 -17.94 1.45 15.60
CA ASP A 486 -16.68 1.49 16.34
C ASP A 486 -15.49 1.69 15.37
N ASN A 487 -15.51 1.04 14.21
CA ASN A 487 -14.45 1.14 13.20
C ASN A 487 -14.64 2.33 12.24
N ALA A 488 -15.82 2.91 12.11
CA ALA A 488 -16.01 4.10 11.28
C ALA A 488 -15.15 5.28 11.76
N ASP A 489 -14.72 6.13 10.84
CA ASP A 489 -14.04 7.38 11.18
C ASP A 489 -15.07 8.41 11.64
N ASN A 490 -16.21 8.49 10.96
CA ASN A 490 -17.31 9.36 11.35
C ASN A 490 -18.63 8.60 11.47
N VAL A 491 -19.50 9.07 12.36
CA VAL A 491 -20.88 8.59 12.49
C VAL A 491 -21.81 9.77 12.34
N VAL A 492 -22.57 9.77 11.25
CA VAL A 492 -23.56 10.79 10.91
C VAL A 492 -24.96 10.24 11.16
N CYS A 493 -25.79 10.99 11.86
CA CYS A 493 -27.17 10.60 12.10
C CYS A 493 -28.13 11.62 11.48
N VAL A 494 -29.09 11.13 10.71
CA VAL A 494 -30.21 11.90 10.19
C VAL A 494 -31.46 11.48 10.93
N TRP A 495 -32.12 12.42 11.56
CA TRP A 495 -33.36 12.18 12.31
C TRP A 495 -34.45 13.15 11.88
N ARG A 496 -35.67 12.63 11.71
CA ARG A 496 -36.86 13.40 11.38
C ARG A 496 -37.70 13.65 12.64
N ASN A 497 -38.11 14.90 12.85
CA ASN A 497 -39.03 15.30 13.91
C ASN A 497 -40.46 14.87 13.55
N ARG A 498 -40.85 13.68 13.99
CA ARG A 498 -42.19 13.12 13.74
C ARG A 498 -43.24 13.75 14.66
N GLU A 499 -42.84 14.14 15.88
CA GLU A 499 -43.71 14.82 16.82
C GLU A 499 -44.27 16.14 16.21
N LYS A 500 -43.44 16.92 15.51
CA LYS A 500 -43.88 18.09 14.77
C LYS A 500 -44.96 17.74 13.76
N SER A 501 -44.79 16.69 12.97
CA SER A 501 -45.76 16.30 11.95
C SER A 501 -47.11 15.88 12.58
N GLU A 502 -47.06 15.12 13.65
CA GLU A 502 -48.24 14.67 14.40
C GLU A 502 -48.96 15.87 15.04
N ALA A 503 -48.22 16.78 15.68
CA ALA A 503 -48.76 17.96 16.34
C ALA A 503 -49.38 18.97 15.36
N ILE A 504 -48.78 19.16 14.18
CA ILE A 504 -49.34 19.99 13.11
C ILE A 504 -50.69 19.43 12.63
N ASP A 505 -50.77 18.11 12.41
CA ASP A 505 -52.00 17.46 11.97
C ASP A 505 -53.08 17.55 13.06
N GLU A 506 -52.72 17.42 14.33
CA GLU A 506 -53.61 17.61 15.46
C GLU A 506 -54.12 19.03 15.60
N ALA A 507 -53.23 20.04 15.52
CA ALA A 507 -53.58 21.47 15.58
C ALA A 507 -54.51 21.87 14.43
N ARG A 508 -54.27 21.36 13.22
CA ARG A 508 -55.16 21.57 12.05
C ARG A 508 -56.54 20.97 12.28
N ASN A 509 -56.60 19.74 12.80
CA ASN A 509 -57.88 19.09 13.10
C ASN A 509 -58.69 19.80 14.18
N LYS A 510 -57.99 20.48 15.13
CA LYS A 510 -58.61 21.27 16.20
C LYS A 510 -58.87 22.71 15.82
N ASN A 511 -58.45 23.17 14.60
CA ASN A 511 -58.43 24.56 14.19
C ASN A 511 -57.69 25.50 15.17
N ASP A 512 -56.64 24.99 15.84
CA ASP A 512 -55.82 25.74 16.77
C ASP A 512 -54.69 26.46 16.03
N GLY A 513 -54.93 27.75 15.73
CA GLY A 513 -53.97 28.57 14.96
C GLY A 513 -52.69 28.91 15.74
N GLU A 514 -52.77 29.01 17.07
CA GLU A 514 -51.58 29.34 17.90
C GLU A 514 -50.64 28.14 17.98
N GLU A 515 -51.17 26.95 18.25
CA GLU A 515 -50.39 25.73 18.30
C GLU A 515 -49.84 25.34 16.92
N LEU A 516 -50.62 25.58 15.85
CA LEU A 516 -50.15 25.40 14.48
C LEU A 516 -48.93 26.30 14.18
N ALA A 517 -49.03 27.61 14.47
CA ALA A 517 -47.93 28.55 14.23
C ALA A 517 -46.68 28.22 15.07
N ARG A 518 -46.86 27.74 16.29
CA ARG A 518 -45.77 27.29 17.13
C ARG A 518 -45.01 26.11 16.49
N TRP A 519 -45.73 25.06 16.07
CA TRP A 519 -45.13 23.88 15.49
C TRP A 519 -44.57 24.09 14.08
N GLU A 520 -45.13 24.98 13.29
CA GLU A 520 -44.59 25.37 11.97
C GLU A 520 -43.19 25.99 12.09
N ASN A 521 -42.89 26.67 13.21
CA ASN A 521 -41.59 27.25 13.50
C ASN A 521 -40.59 26.27 14.13
N GLU A 522 -41.02 25.06 14.52
CA GLU A 522 -40.11 24.01 14.98
C GLU A 522 -39.35 23.40 13.80
N HIS A 523 -38.19 22.79 14.09
CA HIS A 523 -37.37 22.11 13.09
C HIS A 523 -38.01 20.83 12.59
N ASP A 524 -37.76 20.46 11.34
CA ASP A 524 -38.26 19.24 10.70
C ASP A 524 -37.33 18.06 10.86
N ALA A 525 -36.03 18.33 10.97
CA ALA A 525 -34.99 17.31 11.03
C ALA A 525 -33.78 17.76 11.86
N ARG A 526 -32.98 16.81 12.25
CA ARG A 526 -31.65 17.06 12.84
C ARG A 526 -30.58 16.29 12.05
N PHE A 527 -29.51 16.98 11.75
CA PHE A 527 -28.26 16.39 11.24
C PHE A 527 -27.26 16.37 12.38
N LEU A 528 -26.79 15.18 12.79
CA LEU A 528 -25.93 15.03 13.94
C LEU A 528 -24.62 14.35 13.51
N ILE A 529 -23.51 14.91 13.95
CA ILE A 529 -22.20 14.26 13.93
C ILE A 529 -22.01 13.64 15.32
N GLN A 530 -22.18 12.33 15.40
CA GLN A 530 -22.10 11.56 16.65
C GLN A 530 -20.72 10.97 16.92
N LYS A 531 -19.85 11.00 15.92
CA LYS A 531 -18.44 10.66 16.00
C LYS A 531 -17.68 11.41 14.90
N CYS A 532 -16.57 11.99 15.28
CA CYS A 532 -15.51 12.46 14.38
C CYS A 532 -14.18 12.00 14.96
N ARG A 533 -13.47 11.11 14.26
CA ARG A 533 -12.21 10.56 14.75
C ARG A 533 -11.08 11.58 14.68
N GLU A 534 -11.13 12.45 13.68
CA GLU A 534 -10.13 13.48 13.46
C GLU A 534 -10.10 14.50 14.60
N ASP A 535 -11.28 15.04 14.93
CA ASP A 535 -11.41 16.02 15.97
C ASP A 535 -12.79 15.91 16.65
N GLY A 536 -12.80 15.41 17.89
CA GLY A 536 -14.04 15.26 18.67
C GLY A 536 -14.77 16.57 18.93
N SER A 537 -14.12 17.73 18.81
CA SER A 537 -14.77 19.05 18.92
C SER A 537 -15.72 19.33 17.75
N GLN A 538 -15.63 18.60 16.65
CA GLN A 538 -16.52 18.70 15.49
C GLN A 538 -17.81 17.86 15.67
N GLU A 539 -17.93 17.09 16.75
CA GLU A 539 -19.19 16.43 17.11
C GLU A 539 -20.22 17.49 17.47
N GLY A 540 -21.45 17.29 17.03
CA GLY A 540 -22.51 18.25 17.27
C GLY A 540 -23.75 18.00 16.44
N SER A 541 -24.66 18.94 16.45
CA SER A 541 -25.91 18.80 15.70
C SER A 541 -26.35 20.12 15.05
N LYS A 542 -27.01 19.99 13.90
CA LYS A 542 -27.69 21.07 13.21
C LYS A 542 -29.17 20.74 13.13
N TYR A 543 -29.99 21.69 13.54
CA TYR A 543 -31.43 21.67 13.35
C TYR A 543 -31.76 22.17 11.96
N LEU A 544 -32.64 21.46 11.25
CA LEU A 544 -32.91 21.72 9.84
C LEU A 544 -34.41 21.81 9.57
N PHE A 545 -34.76 22.68 8.64
CA PHE A 545 -36.09 22.80 8.06
C PHE A 545 -36.08 22.13 6.68
N PHE A 546 -37.12 21.37 6.36
CA PHE A 546 -37.18 20.58 5.14
C PHE A 546 -38.32 21.00 4.24
N ASP A 547 -38.04 21.36 3.00
CA ASP A 547 -39.02 21.73 2.00
C ASP A 547 -39.54 20.47 1.29
N TYR A 548 -40.57 19.87 1.85
CA TYR A 548 -41.15 18.60 1.39
C TYR A 548 -42.46 18.73 0.66
N GLY A 549 -42.99 17.61 0.18
CA GLY A 549 -44.28 17.54 -0.51
C GLY A 549 -44.18 17.42 -2.04
N ALA A 550 -45.33 17.45 -2.71
CA ALA A 550 -45.41 17.28 -4.15
C ALA A 550 -44.74 18.43 -4.91
N ASP A 551 -44.88 19.65 -4.39
CA ASP A 551 -44.34 20.88 -4.95
C ASP A 551 -43.07 21.40 -4.26
N GLY A 552 -42.55 20.66 -3.28
CA GLY A 552 -41.34 21.00 -2.55
C GLY A 552 -40.04 20.73 -3.35
N SER A 553 -39.03 21.55 -3.09
CA SER A 553 -37.65 21.41 -3.67
C SER A 553 -36.86 20.26 -3.10
N TRP A 554 -37.27 19.71 -2.00
CA TRP A 554 -36.58 18.67 -1.22
C TRP A 554 -35.20 19.07 -0.68
N GLN A 555 -35.05 20.39 -0.47
CA GLN A 555 -33.86 20.98 0.17
C GLN A 555 -34.04 21.06 1.69
N TYR A 556 -32.92 20.87 2.39
CA TYR A 556 -32.81 21.20 3.82
C TYR A 556 -32.26 22.63 3.97
N ARG A 557 -32.83 23.40 4.90
CA ARG A 557 -32.49 24.79 5.22
C ARG A 557 -32.07 24.93 6.67
N GLU A 558 -31.29 25.91 7.01
CA GLU A 558 -30.82 26.14 8.39
C GLU A 558 -31.84 26.86 9.26
N TYR A 559 -32.62 27.78 8.67
CA TYR A 559 -33.59 28.60 9.39
C TYR A 559 -34.99 28.47 8.77
N ALA A 560 -36.01 28.67 9.59
CA ALA A 560 -37.42 28.57 9.15
C ALA A 560 -37.75 29.59 8.04
N ASN A 561 -37.16 30.76 8.14
CA ASN A 561 -37.35 31.87 7.20
C ASN A 561 -36.38 31.91 6.03
N ASP A 562 -35.44 30.95 5.93
CA ASP A 562 -34.63 30.84 4.74
C ASP A 562 -35.50 30.60 3.49
N PRO A 563 -35.11 31.14 2.33
CA PRO A 563 -35.91 30.98 1.12
C PRO A 563 -36.04 29.50 0.74
N LYS A 564 -37.27 29.10 0.37
CA LYS A 564 -37.56 27.77 -0.16
C LYS A 564 -37.21 27.71 -1.64
N GLY A 565 -36.77 26.54 -2.11
CA GLY A 565 -36.58 26.30 -3.53
C GLY A 565 -35.46 27.16 -4.15
N VAL A 566 -34.34 27.29 -3.47
CA VAL A 566 -33.17 28.03 -3.98
C VAL A 566 -32.53 27.23 -5.12
N CYS A 567 -32.35 27.88 -6.27
CA CYS A 567 -31.59 27.27 -7.36
C CYS A 567 -30.10 27.24 -7.04
N LEU A 568 -29.51 26.04 -6.99
CA LEU A 568 -28.10 25.83 -6.73
C LEU A 568 -27.30 25.60 -8.03
N LEU A 569 -27.97 25.51 -9.19
CA LEU A 569 -27.30 25.25 -10.47
C LEU A 569 -26.45 26.47 -10.87
N PRO A 570 -25.12 26.30 -11.05
CA PRO A 570 -24.23 27.39 -11.44
C PRO A 570 -24.65 28.05 -12.77
N GLY A 571 -24.72 29.35 -12.81
CA GLY A 571 -25.10 30.13 -14.00
C GLY A 571 -26.53 29.92 -14.49
N ALA A 572 -27.45 29.57 -13.57
CA ALA A 572 -28.87 29.42 -13.86
C ALA A 572 -29.60 30.77 -13.93
#